data_e3040eb3d587b871d8e29ef90f22a3ae
#
_entry.id   e3040eb3d587b871d8e29ef90f22a3ae
#
_cell.length_a   1.000
_cell.length_b   1.000
_cell.length_c   1.000
_cell.angle_alpha   90.00
_cell.angle_beta   90.00
_cell.angle_gamma   90.00
#
_symmetry.space_group_name_H-M   'P 1'
#
loop_
_entity.id
_entity.type
_entity.pdbx_description
1 polymer ?
#
loop_
_entity_poly.entity_id
_entity_poly.type
_entity_poly.pdbx_seq_one_letter_code
_entity_poly.pdbx_strand_id
1 'polypeptide(L)'
;MNNDTISLLQECSAGANMAMSAIDQVLEGVENPALRDALTESRRVHDRIGGETRSLLRAQGQEGKAANPVAQSMAWLKTNWKLTVRPGDETVADLIVDGCNMGVKSLTRYQNQYPAASGHARALAGQKTYDTWQ
;
A
#
# COMPACT_ATOMS: atom_id res chain seq x y z
N MET A 1 15.82 17.14 -6.49
CA MET A 1 14.51 16.45 -6.66
C MET A 1 13.41 17.50 -6.55
N ASN A 2 12.48 17.55 -7.49
CA ASN A 2 11.41 18.56 -7.46
C ASN A 2 10.28 18.18 -6.49
N ASN A 3 9.39 19.12 -6.19
CA ASN A 3 8.29 18.95 -5.23
C ASN A 3 7.32 17.84 -5.64
N ASP A 4 7.04 17.70 -6.94
CA ASP A 4 6.16 16.63 -7.43
C ASP A 4 6.76 15.25 -7.18
N THR A 5 8.06 15.10 -7.37
CA THR A 5 8.77 13.85 -7.08
C THR A 5 8.69 13.51 -5.60
N ILE A 6 8.95 14.48 -4.72
CA ILE A 6 8.86 14.28 -3.26
C ILE A 6 7.44 13.89 -2.86
N SER A 7 6.45 14.60 -3.37
CA SER A 7 5.04 14.33 -3.05
C SER A 7 4.62 12.93 -3.50
N LEU A 8 4.98 12.53 -4.71
CA LEU A 8 4.64 11.19 -5.20
C LEU A 8 5.33 10.09 -4.38
N LEU A 9 6.60 10.27 -4.02
CA LEU A 9 7.32 9.32 -3.17
C LEU A 9 6.70 9.22 -1.78
N GLN A 10 6.26 10.35 -1.21
CA GLN A 10 5.57 10.35 0.09
C GLN A 10 4.26 9.56 0.03
N GLU A 11 3.49 9.70 -1.04
CA GLU A 11 2.26 8.94 -1.22
C GLU A 11 2.54 7.44 -1.41
N CYS A 12 3.59 7.08 -2.15
CA CYS A 12 4.01 5.68 -2.29
C CYS A 12 4.42 5.08 -0.96
N SER A 13 5.18 5.81 -0.15
CA SER A 13 5.62 5.36 1.18
C SER A 13 4.42 5.15 2.10
N ALA A 14 3.51 6.11 2.15
CA ALA A 14 2.30 6.02 2.97
C ALA A 14 1.42 4.84 2.56
N GLY A 15 1.23 4.65 1.26
CA GLY A 15 0.43 3.55 0.73
C GLY A 15 1.05 2.18 1.02
N ALA A 16 2.37 2.06 0.89
CA ALA A 16 3.08 0.81 1.21
C ALA A 16 2.96 0.47 2.70
N ASN A 17 3.14 1.44 3.57
CA ASN A 17 3.02 1.23 5.02
C ASN A 17 1.60 0.83 5.42
N MET A 18 0.58 1.47 4.84
CA MET A 18 -0.81 1.13 5.09
C MET A 18 -1.14 -0.28 4.62
N ALA A 19 -0.66 -0.67 3.43
CA ALA A 19 -0.87 -2.00 2.89
C ALA A 19 -0.23 -3.09 3.77
N MET A 20 1.01 -2.88 4.21
CA MET A 20 1.69 -3.82 5.11
C MET A 20 0.94 -3.97 6.43
N SER A 21 0.49 -2.87 7.01
CA SER A 21 -0.26 -2.90 8.26
C SER A 21 -1.60 -3.64 8.11
N ALA A 22 -2.32 -3.40 7.02
CA ALA A 22 -3.58 -4.08 6.75
C ALA A 22 -3.36 -5.60 6.56
N ILE A 23 -2.33 -5.98 5.81
CA ILE A 23 -1.99 -7.40 5.60
C ILE A 23 -1.67 -8.06 6.94
N ASP A 24 -0.85 -7.44 7.78
CA ASP A 24 -0.49 -7.99 9.09
C ASP A 24 -1.73 -8.25 9.96
N GLN A 25 -2.70 -7.36 9.89
CA GLN A 25 -3.92 -7.48 10.68
C GLN A 25 -4.82 -8.62 10.19
N VAL A 26 -4.93 -8.83 8.89
CA VAL A 26 -5.80 -9.89 8.34
C VAL A 26 -5.14 -11.26 8.33
N LEU A 27 -3.80 -11.34 8.30
CA LEU A 27 -3.08 -12.62 8.27
C LEU A 27 -3.40 -13.51 9.45
N GLU A 28 -3.66 -12.95 10.62
CA GLU A 28 -3.96 -13.70 11.84
C GLU A 28 -5.19 -14.61 11.68
N GLY A 29 -6.15 -14.20 10.85
CA GLY A 29 -7.40 -14.95 10.63
C GLY A 29 -7.41 -15.81 9.38
N VAL A 30 -6.35 -15.83 8.58
CA VAL A 30 -6.31 -16.56 7.33
C VAL A 30 -5.93 -18.01 7.57
N GLU A 31 -6.77 -18.94 7.10
CA GLU A 31 -6.57 -20.38 7.24
C GLU A 31 -6.01 -21.04 5.97
N ASN A 32 -6.40 -20.55 4.80
CA ASN A 32 -5.97 -21.10 3.51
C ASN A 32 -4.48 -20.81 3.28
N PRO A 33 -3.62 -21.85 3.10
CA PRO A 33 -2.19 -21.63 2.91
C PRO A 33 -1.84 -20.85 1.65
N ALA A 34 -2.58 -21.04 0.55
CA ALA A 34 -2.33 -20.31 -0.70
C ALA A 34 -2.63 -18.82 -0.54
N LEU A 35 -3.71 -18.47 0.15
CA LEU A 35 -4.04 -17.07 0.45
C LEU A 35 -3.00 -16.46 1.38
N ARG A 36 -2.57 -17.20 2.41
CA ARG A 36 -1.52 -16.76 3.33
C ARG A 36 -0.23 -16.47 2.58
N ASP A 37 0.19 -17.36 1.68
CA ASP A 37 1.41 -17.19 0.91
C ASP A 37 1.31 -15.97 -0.03
N ALA A 38 0.17 -15.78 -0.67
CA ALA A 38 -0.06 -14.63 -1.54
C ALA A 38 0.01 -13.30 -0.77
N LEU A 39 -0.59 -13.25 0.42
CA LEU A 39 -0.56 -12.06 1.28
C LEU A 39 0.86 -11.79 1.80
N THR A 40 1.58 -12.82 2.19
CA THR A 40 2.97 -12.70 2.66
C THR A 40 3.88 -12.17 1.55
N GLU A 41 3.71 -12.66 0.33
CA GLU A 41 4.47 -12.18 -0.83
C GLU A 41 4.12 -10.73 -1.16
N SER A 42 2.84 -10.37 -1.13
CA SER A 42 2.40 -9.00 -1.32
C SER A 42 3.01 -8.06 -0.27
N ARG A 43 3.04 -8.49 0.98
CA ARG A 43 3.68 -7.73 2.05
C ARG A 43 5.16 -7.50 1.79
N ARG A 44 5.86 -8.53 1.33
CA ARG A 44 7.29 -8.44 1.01
C ARG A 44 7.55 -7.42 -0.08
N VAL A 45 6.74 -7.42 -1.14
CA VAL A 45 6.85 -6.48 -2.26
C VAL A 45 6.60 -5.05 -1.79
N HIS A 46 5.57 -4.82 -0.98
CA HIS A 46 5.27 -3.49 -0.44
C HIS A 46 6.38 -3.00 0.50
N ASP A 47 6.97 -3.90 1.28
CA ASP A 47 8.11 -3.56 2.15
C ASP A 47 9.31 -3.10 1.32
N ARG A 48 9.62 -3.80 0.23
CA ARG A 48 10.69 -3.42 -0.69
C ARG A 48 10.47 -2.05 -1.31
N ILE A 49 9.29 -1.83 -1.86
CA ILE A 49 8.96 -0.54 -2.50
C ILE A 49 8.95 0.59 -1.48
N GLY A 50 8.37 0.36 -0.32
CA GLY A 50 8.37 1.34 0.78
C GLY A 50 9.78 1.67 1.26
N GLY A 51 10.67 0.67 1.33
CA GLY A 51 12.08 0.87 1.68
C GLY A 51 12.82 1.73 0.67
N GLU A 52 12.62 1.46 -0.63
CA GLU A 52 13.23 2.27 -1.69
C GLU A 52 12.73 3.71 -1.66
N THR A 53 11.43 3.93 -1.49
CA THR A 53 10.87 5.28 -1.43
C THR A 53 11.39 6.05 -0.22
N ARG A 54 11.48 5.41 0.94
CA ARG A 54 12.03 6.05 2.14
C ARG A 54 13.51 6.39 1.99
N SER A 55 14.29 5.52 1.36
CA SER A 55 15.71 5.79 1.10
C SER A 55 15.89 7.01 0.20
N LEU A 56 15.10 7.12 -0.86
CA LEU A 56 15.14 8.27 -1.77
C LEU A 56 14.75 9.56 -1.06
N LEU A 57 13.72 9.51 -0.23
CA LEU A 57 13.27 10.67 0.55
C LEU A 57 14.35 11.12 1.55
N ARG A 58 14.97 10.19 2.28
CA ARG A 58 16.05 10.49 3.23
C ARG A 58 17.24 11.12 2.55
N ALA A 59 17.60 10.67 1.35
CA ALA A 59 18.70 11.25 0.58
C ALA A 59 18.47 12.73 0.25
N GLN A 60 17.21 13.18 0.26
CA GLN A 60 16.82 14.57 0.03
C GLN A 60 16.46 15.30 1.33
N GLY A 61 16.80 14.73 2.49
CA GLY A 61 16.45 15.31 3.79
C GLY A 61 14.95 15.34 4.07
N GLN A 62 14.18 14.49 3.42
CA GLN A 62 12.73 14.41 3.57
C GLN A 62 12.34 13.15 4.34
N GLU A 63 11.19 13.21 4.98
CA GLU A 63 10.58 12.05 5.64
C GLU A 63 9.37 11.58 4.86
N GLY A 64 8.96 10.34 5.11
CA GLY A 64 7.70 9.83 4.62
C GLY A 64 6.52 10.60 5.22
N LYS A 65 5.32 10.42 4.62
CA LYS A 65 4.12 11.09 5.10
C LYS A 65 3.81 10.65 6.54
N ALA A 66 3.57 11.63 7.41
CA ALA A 66 3.41 11.43 8.85
C ALA A 66 2.01 10.91 9.22
N ALA A 67 1.55 9.85 8.56
CA ALA A 67 0.31 9.20 8.92
C ALA A 67 0.59 7.97 9.78
N ASN A 68 -0.26 7.70 10.77
CA ASN A 68 -0.17 6.46 11.52
C ASN A 68 -0.76 5.32 10.67
N PRO A 69 0.08 4.46 10.03
CA PRO A 69 -0.43 3.44 9.13
C PRO A 69 -1.29 2.39 9.84
N VAL A 70 -1.01 2.13 11.12
CA VAL A 70 -1.79 1.18 11.91
C VAL A 70 -3.20 1.72 12.13
N ALA A 71 -3.32 2.99 12.56
CA ALA A 71 -4.62 3.60 12.78
C ALA A 71 -5.42 3.71 11.49
N GLN A 72 -4.78 4.08 10.39
CA GLN A 72 -5.45 4.19 9.08
C GLN A 72 -5.94 2.85 8.57
N SER A 73 -5.11 1.79 8.67
CA SER A 73 -5.52 0.47 8.22
C SER A 73 -6.62 -0.11 9.10
N MET A 74 -6.59 0.13 10.41
CA MET A 74 -7.67 -0.29 11.31
C MET A 74 -8.98 0.42 11.00
N ALA A 75 -8.95 1.72 10.71
CA ALA A 75 -10.13 2.49 10.33
C ALA A 75 -10.71 1.96 9.02
N TRP A 76 -9.87 1.68 8.04
CA TRP A 76 -10.29 1.12 6.75
C TRP A 76 -10.91 -0.26 6.92
N LEU A 77 -10.28 -1.14 7.68
CA LEU A 77 -10.79 -2.48 7.96
C LEU A 77 -12.13 -2.41 8.67
N LYS A 78 -12.26 -1.56 9.68
CA LYS A 78 -13.52 -1.37 10.42
C LYS A 78 -14.66 -0.94 9.51
N THR A 79 -14.39 -0.03 8.57
CA THR A 79 -15.39 0.48 7.63
C THR A 79 -15.79 -0.57 6.61
N ASN A 80 -14.84 -1.38 6.14
CA ASN A 80 -15.04 -2.31 5.03
C ASN A 80 -15.30 -3.76 5.47
N TRP A 81 -15.16 -4.06 6.73
CA TRP A 81 -15.29 -5.41 7.29
C TRP A 81 -16.72 -5.84 7.54
N LYS A 82 -17.66 -5.35 6.82
CA LYS A 82 -19.09 -5.75 6.75
C LYS A 82 -19.66 -6.42 8.00
N LEU A 83 -19.29 -5.94 9.20
CA LEU A 83 -19.83 -6.38 10.50
C LEU A 83 -19.72 -7.91 10.74
N THR A 84 -18.72 -8.57 10.19
CA THR A 84 -18.54 -10.01 10.37
C THR A 84 -17.78 -10.26 11.67
N VAL A 85 -18.38 -11.03 12.58
CA VAL A 85 -17.78 -11.35 13.88
C VAL A 85 -16.54 -12.22 13.70
N ARG A 86 -16.47 -13.00 12.62
CA ARG A 86 -15.33 -13.81 12.22
C ARG A 86 -15.24 -13.83 10.71
N PRO A 87 -14.37 -13.01 10.11
CA PRO A 87 -14.20 -13.07 8.67
C PRO A 87 -13.44 -14.35 8.29
N GLY A 88 -14.04 -15.11 7.38
CA GLY A 88 -13.39 -16.22 6.75
C GLY A 88 -12.46 -15.76 5.64
N ASP A 89 -11.77 -16.71 5.03
CA ASP A 89 -10.82 -16.44 3.93
C ASP A 89 -11.47 -15.70 2.76
N GLU A 90 -12.74 -16.02 2.45
CA GLU A 90 -13.49 -15.34 1.39
C GLU A 90 -13.64 -13.84 1.67
N THR A 91 -13.99 -13.48 2.90
CA THR A 91 -14.13 -12.09 3.31
C THR A 91 -12.78 -11.37 3.24
N VAL A 92 -11.70 -12.03 3.69
CA VAL A 92 -10.33 -11.48 3.58
C VAL A 92 -9.96 -11.26 2.13
N ALA A 93 -10.23 -12.23 1.26
CA ALA A 93 -9.94 -12.10 -0.17
C ALA A 93 -10.69 -10.92 -0.79
N ASP A 94 -11.97 -10.75 -0.49
CA ASP A 94 -12.77 -9.62 -0.95
C ASP A 94 -12.22 -8.29 -0.47
N LEU A 95 -11.82 -8.19 0.79
CA LEU A 95 -11.23 -6.99 1.36
C LEU A 95 -9.91 -6.64 0.66
N ILE A 96 -9.08 -7.64 0.36
CA ILE A 96 -7.81 -7.42 -0.34
C ILE A 96 -8.06 -6.94 -1.76
N VAL A 97 -9.03 -7.51 -2.48
CA VAL A 97 -9.39 -7.04 -3.82
C VAL A 97 -9.87 -5.59 -3.78
N ASP A 98 -10.73 -5.24 -2.83
CA ASP A 98 -11.21 -3.87 -2.66
C ASP A 98 -10.07 -2.91 -2.35
N GLY A 99 -9.14 -3.31 -1.47
CA GLY A 99 -7.95 -2.52 -1.14
C GLY A 99 -7.02 -2.34 -2.33
N CYS A 100 -6.83 -3.39 -3.13
CA CYS A 100 -6.03 -3.32 -4.35
C CYS A 100 -6.63 -2.34 -5.35
N ASN A 101 -7.94 -2.41 -5.58
CA ASN A 101 -8.64 -1.49 -6.47
C ASN A 101 -8.52 -0.04 -6.01
N MET A 102 -8.67 0.19 -4.71
CA MET A 102 -8.49 1.52 -4.11
C MET A 102 -7.06 2.02 -4.31
N GLY A 103 -6.06 1.16 -4.09
CA GLY A 103 -4.65 1.49 -4.25
C GLY A 103 -4.30 1.87 -5.69
N VAL A 104 -4.74 1.10 -6.66
CA VAL A 104 -4.54 1.39 -8.09
C VAL A 104 -5.17 2.73 -8.46
N LYS A 105 -6.40 2.95 -8.06
CA LYS A 105 -7.12 4.22 -8.32
C LYS A 105 -6.40 5.41 -7.70
N SER A 106 -5.95 5.28 -6.45
CA SER A 106 -5.25 6.34 -5.73
C SER A 106 -3.91 6.68 -6.38
N LEU A 107 -3.10 5.66 -6.73
CA LEU A 107 -1.79 5.87 -7.36
C LEU A 107 -1.92 6.48 -8.75
N THR A 108 -2.90 6.06 -9.53
CA THR A 108 -3.18 6.66 -10.84
C THR A 108 -3.53 8.13 -10.67
N ARG A 109 -4.36 8.47 -9.70
CA ARG A 109 -4.71 9.87 -9.40
C ARG A 109 -3.47 10.67 -9.00
N TYR A 110 -2.60 10.13 -8.14
CA TYR A 110 -1.39 10.84 -7.72
C TYR A 110 -0.40 11.03 -8.86
N GLN A 111 -0.24 10.04 -9.75
CA GLN A 111 0.59 10.22 -10.94
C GLN A 111 0.08 11.37 -11.83
N ASN A 112 -1.24 11.50 -11.95
CA ASN A 112 -1.85 12.60 -12.70
C ASN A 112 -1.73 13.93 -11.95
N GLN A 113 -1.81 13.91 -10.63
CA GLN A 113 -1.70 15.10 -9.78
C GLN A 113 -0.27 15.66 -9.74
N TYR A 114 0.74 14.78 -9.88
CA TYR A 114 2.16 15.15 -9.81
C TYR A 114 2.87 14.85 -11.14
N PRO A 115 2.50 15.58 -12.23
CA PRO A 115 2.98 15.26 -13.58
C PRO A 115 4.48 15.50 -13.77
N ALA A 116 5.09 16.38 -12.97
CA ALA A 116 6.52 16.69 -13.04
C ALA A 116 7.40 15.75 -12.21
N ALA A 117 6.83 14.71 -11.59
CA ALA A 117 7.59 13.74 -10.82
C ALA A 117 8.62 13.03 -11.70
N SER A 118 9.80 12.70 -11.11
CA SER A 118 10.88 12.04 -11.82
C SER A 118 10.46 10.68 -12.39
N GLY A 119 11.14 10.22 -13.43
CA GLY A 119 10.90 8.89 -14.02
C GLY A 119 11.04 7.77 -13.01
N HIS A 120 11.98 7.86 -12.08
CA HIS A 120 12.17 6.85 -11.03
C HIS A 120 10.97 6.80 -10.08
N ALA A 121 10.46 7.96 -9.61
CA ALA A 121 9.30 8.01 -8.73
C ALA A 121 8.05 7.47 -9.44
N ARG A 122 7.85 7.83 -10.71
CA ARG A 122 6.73 7.32 -11.51
C ARG A 122 6.84 5.81 -11.75
N ALA A 123 8.06 5.30 -11.94
CA ALA A 123 8.29 3.87 -12.10
C ALA A 123 7.96 3.10 -10.81
N LEU A 124 8.33 3.62 -9.63
CA LEU A 124 7.97 3.00 -8.35
C LEU A 124 6.45 2.98 -8.13
N ALA A 125 5.76 4.06 -8.45
CA ALA A 125 4.30 4.12 -8.36
C ALA A 125 3.64 3.13 -9.33
N GLY A 126 4.15 3.03 -10.56
CA GLY A 126 3.68 2.08 -11.57
C GLY A 126 3.91 0.64 -11.16
N GLN A 127 5.06 0.33 -10.59
CA GLN A 127 5.38 -1.01 -10.09
C GLN A 127 4.45 -1.41 -8.94
N LYS A 128 4.18 -0.49 -8.02
CA LYS A 128 3.24 -0.75 -6.93
C LYS A 128 1.85 -1.08 -7.47
N THR A 129 1.39 -0.36 -8.48
CA THR A 129 0.12 -0.63 -9.14
C THR A 129 0.11 -2.02 -9.78
N TYR A 130 1.16 -2.38 -10.51
CA TYR A 130 1.31 -3.68 -11.15
C TYR A 130 1.33 -4.81 -10.11
N ASP A 131 2.15 -4.69 -9.07
CA ASP A 131 2.29 -5.71 -8.04
C ASP A 131 1.01 -5.89 -7.23
N THR A 132 0.22 -4.83 -7.07
CA THR A 132 -1.07 -4.90 -6.39
C THR A 132 -2.07 -5.80 -7.13
N TRP A 133 -2.00 -5.84 -8.46
CA TRP A 133 -2.89 -6.65 -9.29
C TRP A 133 -2.43 -8.11 -9.46
N GLN A 134 -1.24 -8.44 -9.01
CA GLN A 134 -0.70 -9.80 -9.06
C GLN A 134 -1.07 -10.60 -7.80
#